data_23db28d275b79b8fd4fb65bf7fa9235c
#
_entry.id   23db28d275b79b8fd4fb65bf7fa9235c
#
_cell.length_a   1.000
_cell.length_b   1.000
_cell.length_c   1.000
_cell.angle_alpha   90.00
_cell.angle_beta   90.00
_cell.angle_gamma   90.00
#
_symmetry.space_group_name_H-M   'P 1'
#
loop_
_entity.id
_entity.type
_entity.pdbx_description
1 polymer ?
#
loop_
_entity_poly.entity_id
_entity_poly.type
_entity_poly.pdbx_seq_one_letter_code
_entity_poly.pdbx_strand_id
1 'polypeptide(L)'
;MYKRQVLISDKPEGPFIPLVNRPITPNGWQALDAALFVDENKDPWIVFSHEWTQISDGTIVAQKLTKDLKEAAEEPVTLFAASEAPWVIRNSYYVSDAPFLYRANNGELLMLWSSFLLGKDGNGQYAIGVARSQSGTILGPWLQDPQPLNPNDNGGHAMIFRDFDGVLRISYHSPNTPGGSERLTIHRIVDNDGQLSIDFTSALSN
;
A
#
# COMPACT_ATOMS: atom_id res chain seq x y z
N MET A 1 -14.97 -8.39 11.86
CA MET A 1 -13.68 -9.13 11.80
C MET A 1 -13.22 -9.11 10.35
N TYR A 2 -12.16 -8.38 10.05
CA TYR A 2 -11.60 -8.30 8.71
C TYR A 2 -10.86 -9.62 8.40
N LYS A 3 -11.13 -10.19 7.23
CA LYS A 3 -10.53 -11.46 6.79
C LYS A 3 -9.93 -11.23 5.41
N ARG A 4 -8.67 -11.60 5.21
CA ARG A 4 -8.01 -11.54 3.90
C ARG A 4 -7.89 -12.93 3.33
N GLN A 5 -8.29 -13.07 2.07
CA GLN A 5 -8.26 -14.31 1.31
C GLN A 5 -7.60 -14.04 -0.04
N VAL A 6 -6.99 -15.06 -0.62
CA VAL A 6 -6.62 -15.02 -2.04
C VAL A 6 -7.82 -15.45 -2.86
N LEU A 7 -8.18 -14.62 -3.82
CA LEU A 7 -9.19 -14.93 -4.82
C LEU A 7 -8.49 -15.19 -6.16
N ILE A 8 -9.04 -16.12 -6.94
CA ILE A 8 -8.54 -16.44 -8.28
C ILE A 8 -9.63 -16.33 -9.31
N SER A 9 -9.24 -16.01 -10.53
CA SER A 9 -10.11 -16.00 -11.71
C SER A 9 -9.28 -16.32 -12.96
N ASP A 10 -9.92 -16.95 -13.95
CA ASP A 10 -9.32 -17.18 -15.27
C ASP A 10 -9.39 -15.93 -16.16
N LYS A 11 -10.12 -14.88 -15.75
CA LYS A 11 -10.34 -13.65 -16.49
C LYS A 11 -10.24 -12.44 -15.57
N PRO A 12 -9.75 -11.28 -16.06
CA PRO A 12 -9.71 -10.05 -15.29
C PRO A 12 -11.07 -9.60 -14.74
N GLU A 13 -12.15 -9.88 -15.47
CA GLU A 13 -13.53 -9.52 -15.11
C GLU A 13 -14.12 -10.48 -14.07
N GLY A 14 -13.46 -11.58 -13.75
CA GLY A 14 -13.99 -12.64 -12.89
C GLY A 14 -14.80 -13.70 -13.65
N PRO A 15 -15.63 -14.49 -12.94
CA PRO A 15 -15.86 -14.39 -11.51
C PRO A 15 -14.64 -14.76 -10.66
N PHE A 16 -14.45 -14.04 -9.55
CA PHE A 16 -13.40 -14.34 -8.59
C PHE A 16 -13.93 -15.29 -7.51
N ILE A 17 -13.22 -16.38 -7.28
CA ILE A 17 -13.55 -17.35 -6.25
C ILE A 17 -12.43 -17.49 -5.22
N PRO A 18 -12.74 -17.73 -3.93
CA PRO A 18 -11.71 -17.98 -2.95
C PRO A 18 -10.86 -19.21 -3.30
N LEU A 19 -9.53 -19.06 -3.32
CA LEU A 19 -8.61 -20.18 -3.50
C LEU A 19 -8.73 -21.19 -2.34
N VAL A 20 -8.88 -20.65 -1.14
CA VAL A 20 -9.26 -21.41 0.07
C VAL A 20 -10.31 -20.62 0.85
N ASN A 21 -11.29 -21.32 1.43
CA ASN A 21 -12.37 -20.64 2.17
C ASN A 21 -11.98 -20.37 3.63
N ARG A 22 -10.84 -19.73 3.83
CA ARG A 22 -10.36 -19.27 5.14
C ARG A 22 -9.42 -18.08 4.98
N PRO A 23 -9.26 -17.23 6.01
CA PRO A 23 -8.24 -16.18 6.00
C PRO A 23 -6.83 -16.78 5.89
N ILE A 24 -5.94 -16.04 5.21
CA ILE A 24 -4.51 -16.36 5.16
C ILE A 24 -3.67 -15.44 6.05
N THR A 25 -4.24 -14.37 6.57
CA THR A 25 -3.63 -13.51 7.59
C THR A 25 -3.78 -14.12 8.99
N PRO A 26 -2.95 -13.75 9.98
CA PRO A 26 -2.97 -14.31 11.32
C PRO A 26 -4.35 -14.30 11.97
N ASN A 27 -4.65 -15.39 12.67
CA ASN A 27 -5.94 -15.51 13.35
C ASN A 27 -6.04 -14.49 14.48
N GLY A 28 -7.18 -13.82 14.57
CA GLY A 28 -7.43 -12.78 15.59
C GLY A 28 -6.88 -11.40 15.25
N TRP A 29 -6.10 -11.25 14.18
CA TRP A 29 -5.64 -9.94 13.71
C TRP A 29 -6.70 -9.23 12.87
N GLN A 30 -6.79 -7.92 13.07
CA GLN A 30 -7.50 -7.04 12.15
C GLN A 30 -6.52 -6.62 11.05
N ALA A 31 -6.57 -7.36 9.93
CA ALA A 31 -5.70 -7.14 8.77
C ALA A 31 -6.48 -6.42 7.66
N LEU A 32 -5.91 -5.37 7.09
CA LEU A 32 -6.50 -4.54 6.03
C LEU A 32 -5.61 -4.52 4.78
N ASP A 33 -6.24 -4.19 3.65
CA ASP A 33 -5.58 -3.68 2.43
C ASP A 33 -4.39 -4.51 1.96
N ALA A 34 -4.63 -5.80 1.82
CA ALA A 34 -3.57 -6.71 1.47
C ALA A 34 -3.20 -6.64 -0.02
N ALA A 35 -1.90 -6.57 -0.32
CA ALA A 35 -1.33 -6.70 -1.65
C ALA A 35 -0.48 -7.97 -1.77
N LEU A 36 -0.51 -8.59 -2.94
CA LEU A 36 0.38 -9.70 -3.27
C LEU A 36 1.69 -9.17 -3.87
N PHE A 37 2.80 -9.74 -3.46
CA PHE A 37 4.12 -9.43 -3.99
C PHE A 37 4.89 -10.74 -4.24
N VAL A 38 5.64 -10.80 -5.33
CA VAL A 38 6.55 -11.91 -5.64
C VAL A 38 7.97 -11.37 -5.65
N ASP A 39 8.82 -11.89 -4.78
CA ASP A 39 10.20 -11.46 -4.65
C ASP A 39 11.12 -12.02 -5.77
N GLU A 40 12.39 -11.68 -5.71
CA GLU A 40 13.40 -12.09 -6.69
C GLU A 40 13.64 -13.60 -6.70
N ASN A 41 13.40 -14.28 -5.57
CA ASN A 41 13.48 -15.72 -5.43
C ASN A 41 12.21 -16.44 -5.92
N LYS A 42 11.25 -15.68 -6.47
CA LYS A 42 9.92 -16.15 -6.83
C LYS A 42 9.08 -16.62 -5.65
N ASP A 43 9.40 -16.16 -4.45
CA ASP A 43 8.60 -16.41 -3.28
C ASP A 43 7.43 -15.43 -3.20
N PRO A 44 6.20 -15.93 -3.03
CA PRO A 44 5.03 -15.08 -2.88
C PRO A 44 4.90 -14.56 -1.44
N TRP A 45 4.55 -13.30 -1.32
CA TRP A 45 4.30 -12.60 -0.07
C TRP A 45 2.95 -11.92 -0.11
N ILE A 46 2.27 -11.87 1.02
CA ILE A 46 1.17 -10.95 1.26
C ILE A 46 1.67 -9.83 2.17
N VAL A 47 1.43 -8.58 1.76
CA VAL A 47 1.74 -7.40 2.56
C VAL A 47 0.43 -6.72 2.92
N PHE A 48 0.24 -6.42 4.20
CA PHE A 48 -1.03 -5.90 4.69
C PHE A 48 -0.82 -4.96 5.88
N SER A 49 -1.83 -4.17 6.19
CA SER A 49 -1.86 -3.37 7.40
C SER A 49 -2.42 -4.19 8.58
N HIS A 50 -1.70 -4.21 9.71
CA HIS A 50 -2.27 -4.59 11.01
C HIS A 50 -2.93 -3.36 11.61
N GLU A 51 -4.23 -3.42 11.75
CA GLU A 51 -5.08 -2.25 11.94
C GLU A 51 -4.85 -1.52 13.27
N TRP A 52 -4.72 -0.21 13.20
CA TRP A 52 -4.51 0.71 14.32
C TRP A 52 -5.63 0.65 15.37
N THR A 53 -6.85 0.30 14.99
CA THR A 53 -7.96 0.12 15.95
C THR A 53 -7.70 -1.03 16.92
N GLN A 54 -6.84 -1.98 16.55
CA GLN A 54 -6.43 -3.09 17.40
C GLN A 54 -5.17 -2.79 18.20
N ILE A 55 -4.20 -2.08 17.59
CA ILE A 55 -2.84 -1.95 18.16
C ILE A 55 -2.41 -0.50 18.42
N SER A 56 -3.28 0.50 18.16
CA SER A 56 -3.09 1.96 18.36
C SER A 56 -2.09 2.62 17.42
N ASP A 57 -0.97 1.99 17.09
CA ASP A 57 0.00 2.39 16.10
C ASP A 57 0.00 1.34 15.00
N GLY A 58 -0.70 1.62 13.91
CA GLY A 58 -0.84 0.70 12.80
C GLY A 58 0.51 0.31 12.20
N THR A 59 0.66 -0.94 11.83
CA THR A 59 1.91 -1.45 11.25
C THR A 59 1.70 -2.03 9.87
N ILE A 60 2.70 -1.91 9.00
CA ILE A 60 2.76 -2.68 7.76
C ILE A 60 3.51 -3.98 8.03
N VAL A 61 2.91 -5.07 7.57
CA VAL A 61 3.34 -6.44 7.87
C VAL A 61 3.51 -7.22 6.58
N ALA A 62 4.57 -8.01 6.48
CA ALA A 62 4.76 -8.98 5.41
C ALA A 62 4.64 -10.42 5.96
N GLN A 63 4.00 -11.27 5.19
CA GLN A 63 3.89 -12.69 5.50
C GLN A 63 4.16 -13.52 4.24
N LYS A 64 5.14 -14.43 4.33
CA LYS A 64 5.45 -15.33 3.24
C LYS A 64 4.35 -16.36 3.06
N LEU A 65 3.98 -16.62 1.82
CA LEU A 65 3.00 -17.64 1.47
C LEU A 65 3.68 -18.88 0.87
N THR A 66 2.95 -19.99 0.92
CA THR A 66 3.30 -21.16 0.11
C THR A 66 3.20 -20.84 -1.38
N LYS A 67 3.95 -21.56 -2.23
CA LYS A 67 3.97 -21.32 -3.69
C LYS A 67 2.60 -21.45 -4.36
N ASP A 68 1.70 -22.22 -3.78
CA ASP A 68 0.33 -22.38 -4.23
C ASP A 68 -0.65 -21.34 -3.64
N LEU A 69 -0.14 -20.39 -2.86
CA LEU A 69 -0.87 -19.26 -2.24
C LEU A 69 -1.97 -19.67 -1.23
N LYS A 70 -1.97 -20.92 -0.79
CA LYS A 70 -3.07 -21.43 0.07
C LYS A 70 -2.85 -21.20 1.56
N GLU A 71 -1.60 -21.01 1.97
CA GLU A 71 -1.23 -20.93 3.38
C GLU A 71 -0.09 -19.92 3.60
N ALA A 72 0.02 -19.43 4.83
CA ALA A 72 1.23 -18.81 5.31
C ALA A 72 2.34 -19.85 5.40
N ALA A 73 3.52 -19.56 4.85
CA ALA A 73 4.70 -20.43 4.93
C ALA A 73 5.55 -20.15 6.16
N GLU A 74 5.49 -18.94 6.67
CA GLU A 74 6.28 -18.44 7.81
C GLU A 74 5.41 -17.53 8.68
N GLU A 75 5.89 -17.20 9.89
CA GLU A 75 5.26 -16.21 10.75
C GLU A 75 5.31 -14.80 10.11
N PRO A 76 4.33 -13.94 10.41
CA PRO A 76 4.32 -12.58 9.89
C PRO A 76 5.45 -11.75 10.48
N VAL A 77 6.02 -10.85 9.67
CA VAL A 77 7.09 -9.93 10.06
C VAL A 77 6.56 -8.51 9.97
N THR A 78 6.60 -7.77 11.09
CA THR A 78 6.34 -6.33 11.08
C THR A 78 7.48 -5.61 10.36
N LEU A 79 7.15 -4.83 9.35
CA LEU A 79 8.12 -4.09 8.54
C LEU A 79 8.43 -2.72 9.13
N PHE A 80 7.40 -1.98 9.54
CA PHE A 80 7.48 -0.69 10.21
C PHE A 80 6.14 -0.30 10.83
N ALA A 81 6.17 0.65 11.77
CA ALA A 81 4.99 1.28 12.34
C ALA A 81 4.71 2.64 11.66
N ALA A 82 3.45 3.06 11.63
CA ALA A 82 3.06 4.33 11.01
C ALA A 82 3.73 5.54 11.67
N SER A 83 3.97 5.49 12.98
CA SER A 83 4.65 6.55 13.73
C SER A 83 6.12 6.75 13.36
N GLU A 84 6.74 5.83 12.63
CA GLU A 84 8.12 5.96 12.17
C GLU A 84 8.27 6.98 11.02
N ALA A 85 7.18 7.30 10.31
CA ALA A 85 7.23 8.28 9.24
C ALA A 85 7.10 9.71 9.80
N PRO A 86 8.05 10.62 9.49
CA PRO A 86 8.13 11.94 10.13
C PRO A 86 6.97 12.88 9.76
N TRP A 87 6.23 12.58 8.71
CA TRP A 87 5.08 13.37 8.25
C TRP A 87 3.74 12.91 8.82
N VAL A 88 3.68 11.71 9.42
CA VAL A 88 2.44 11.15 9.96
C VAL A 88 2.04 11.83 11.25
N ILE A 89 0.76 12.21 11.35
CA ILE A 89 0.16 12.71 12.58
C ILE A 89 -0.68 11.65 13.26
N ARG A 90 -0.75 11.74 14.58
CA ARG A 90 -1.69 10.95 15.37
C ARG A 90 -3.06 11.63 15.37
N ASN A 91 -4.06 10.95 14.81
CA ASN A 91 -5.46 11.34 14.91
C ASN A 91 -6.20 10.20 15.63
N SER A 92 -6.23 10.23 16.98
CA SER A 92 -6.62 9.12 17.88
C SER A 92 -5.66 7.93 17.79
N TYR A 93 -5.33 7.51 16.60
CA TYR A 93 -4.41 6.43 16.25
C TYR A 93 -3.37 6.90 15.23
N TYR A 94 -2.28 6.16 15.08
CA TYR A 94 -1.42 6.25 13.92
C TYR A 94 -1.93 5.27 12.87
N VAL A 95 -2.46 5.80 11.77
CA VAL A 95 -3.07 5.01 10.70
C VAL A 95 -2.00 4.46 9.76
N SER A 96 -2.10 3.18 9.38
CA SER A 96 -1.31 2.58 8.32
C SER A 96 -2.23 1.83 7.37
N ASP A 97 -2.25 2.20 6.09
CA ASP A 97 -3.15 1.64 5.08
C ASP A 97 -2.43 1.29 3.79
N ALA A 98 -3.03 0.38 3.04
CA ALA A 98 -2.83 0.17 1.61
C ALA A 98 -1.36 0.03 1.17
N PRO A 99 -0.59 -0.92 1.71
CA PRO A 99 0.77 -1.17 1.24
C PRO A 99 0.76 -1.69 -0.19
N PHE A 100 1.55 -1.07 -1.07
CA PHE A 100 1.77 -1.50 -2.43
C PHE A 100 3.26 -1.45 -2.77
N LEU A 101 3.82 -2.56 -3.21
CA LEU A 101 5.24 -2.68 -3.53
C LEU A 101 5.51 -2.34 -5.00
N TYR A 102 6.53 -1.54 -5.23
CA TYR A 102 6.97 -1.11 -6.54
C TYR A 102 8.48 -1.24 -6.68
N ARG A 103 8.94 -1.88 -7.76
CA ARG A 103 10.35 -1.92 -8.12
C ARG A 103 10.66 -0.75 -9.04
N ALA A 104 11.44 0.21 -8.54
CA ALA A 104 11.81 1.41 -9.28
C ALA A 104 12.78 1.12 -10.43
N ASN A 105 12.94 2.08 -11.33
CA ASN A 105 13.78 1.94 -12.53
C ASN A 105 15.28 1.71 -12.19
N ASN A 106 15.74 2.20 -11.04
CA ASN A 106 17.09 1.98 -10.52
C ASN A 106 17.26 0.63 -9.79
N GLY A 107 16.17 -0.16 -9.68
CA GLY A 107 16.15 -1.44 -8.97
C GLY A 107 15.82 -1.38 -7.49
N GLU A 108 15.65 -0.20 -6.90
CA GLU A 108 15.18 -0.07 -5.51
C GLU A 108 13.79 -0.67 -5.31
N LEU A 109 13.58 -1.33 -4.18
CA LEU A 109 12.25 -1.77 -3.77
C LEU A 109 11.64 -0.68 -2.91
N LEU A 110 10.55 -0.12 -3.42
CA LEU A 110 9.76 0.93 -2.77
C LEU A 110 8.43 0.33 -2.29
N MET A 111 7.87 0.92 -1.24
CA MET A 111 6.52 0.63 -0.78
C MET A 111 5.74 1.94 -0.69
N LEU A 112 4.66 2.02 -1.45
CA LEU A 112 3.63 3.03 -1.25
C LEU A 112 2.73 2.56 -0.13
N TRP A 113 2.33 3.48 0.74
CA TRP A 113 1.38 3.22 1.82
C TRP A 113 0.67 4.50 2.19
N SER A 114 -0.37 4.46 3.00
CA SER A 114 -1.17 5.66 3.25
C SER A 114 -1.38 5.91 4.73
N SER A 115 -1.41 7.18 5.10
CA SER A 115 -1.69 7.67 6.45
C SER A 115 -2.15 9.12 6.42
N PHE A 116 -2.29 9.74 7.58
CA PHE A 116 -2.70 11.14 7.71
C PHE A 116 -1.50 12.05 8.01
N LEU A 117 -1.44 13.19 7.32
CA LEU A 117 -0.58 14.32 7.65
C LEU A 117 -1.40 15.52 8.12
N LEU A 118 -0.75 16.51 8.74
CA LEU A 118 -1.36 17.78 9.06
C LEU A 118 -1.48 18.63 7.79
N GLY A 119 -2.71 18.87 7.35
CA GLY A 119 -2.98 19.72 6.20
C GLY A 119 -2.75 21.21 6.51
N LYS A 120 -2.70 22.02 5.47
CA LYS A 120 -2.51 23.48 5.60
C LYS A 120 -3.62 24.20 6.36
N ASP A 121 -4.80 23.63 6.37
CA ASP A 121 -5.99 24.09 7.11
C ASP A 121 -6.01 23.65 8.59
N GLY A 122 -4.98 22.94 9.04
CA GLY A 122 -4.89 22.39 10.39
C GLY A 122 -5.67 21.09 10.61
N ASN A 123 -6.32 20.56 9.58
CA ASN A 123 -7.02 19.27 9.63
C ASN A 123 -6.13 18.13 9.14
N GLY A 124 -6.50 16.89 9.49
CA GLY A 124 -5.83 15.71 8.94
C GLY A 124 -6.16 15.55 7.46
N GLN A 125 -5.13 15.37 6.64
CA GLN A 125 -5.27 15.02 5.21
C GLN A 125 -4.70 13.64 4.97
N TYR A 126 -5.38 12.85 4.16
CA TYR A 126 -4.91 11.52 3.77
C TYR A 126 -3.86 11.64 2.68
N ALA A 127 -2.79 10.87 2.79
CA ALA A 127 -1.65 11.00 1.89
C ALA A 127 -0.95 9.67 1.63
N ILE A 128 -0.19 9.64 0.54
CA ILE A 128 0.58 8.51 0.07
C ILE A 128 2.04 8.69 0.47
N GLY A 129 2.50 7.89 1.42
CA GLY A 129 3.91 7.81 1.80
C GLY A 129 4.70 6.87 0.90
N VAL A 130 6.02 7.05 0.93
CA VAL A 130 6.97 6.13 0.30
C VAL A 130 7.96 5.65 1.36
N ALA A 131 8.12 4.34 1.45
CA ALA A 131 9.19 3.71 2.22
C ALA A 131 10.15 3.00 1.27
N ARG A 132 11.45 3.01 1.60
CA ARG A 132 12.55 2.46 0.78
C ARG A 132 13.19 1.29 1.48
N SER A 133 13.26 0.13 0.84
CA SER A 133 13.98 -1.02 1.37
C SER A 133 15.50 -0.78 1.28
N GLN A 134 16.17 -0.75 2.43
CA GLN A 134 17.62 -0.55 2.48
C GLN A 134 18.40 -1.78 2.01
N SER A 135 17.83 -2.97 2.12
CA SER A 135 18.43 -4.20 1.62
C SER A 135 18.04 -4.54 0.17
N GLY A 136 17.03 -3.84 -0.39
CA GLY A 136 16.40 -4.20 -1.67
C GLY A 136 15.43 -5.39 -1.57
N THR A 137 15.26 -5.99 -0.37
CA THR A 137 14.33 -7.10 -0.14
C THR A 137 13.08 -6.63 0.60
N ILE A 138 12.03 -7.47 0.59
CA ILE A 138 10.77 -7.17 1.29
C ILE A 138 10.94 -7.01 2.81
N LEU A 139 11.91 -7.66 3.41
CA LEU A 139 12.14 -7.60 4.86
C LEU A 139 12.84 -6.32 5.32
N GLY A 140 13.28 -5.46 4.40
CA GLY A 140 13.90 -4.18 4.76
C GLY A 140 15.32 -4.31 5.37
N PRO A 141 15.72 -3.43 6.30
CA PRO A 141 14.91 -2.40 6.97
C PRO A 141 14.35 -1.34 6.01
N TRP A 142 13.24 -0.72 6.42
CA TRP A 142 12.53 0.27 5.61
C TRP A 142 12.81 1.69 6.11
N LEU A 143 13.23 2.58 5.22
CA LEU A 143 13.44 4.00 5.49
C LEU A 143 12.28 4.80 4.92
N GLN A 144 11.63 5.61 5.74
CA GLN A 144 10.52 6.47 5.34
C GLN A 144 11.03 7.73 4.62
N ASP A 145 10.40 8.07 3.48
CA ASP A 145 10.64 9.37 2.86
C ASP A 145 10.12 10.49 3.78
N PRO A 146 10.78 11.65 3.83
CA PRO A 146 10.45 12.71 4.78
C PRO A 146 9.14 13.43 4.47
N GLN A 147 8.61 13.28 3.27
CA GLN A 147 7.35 13.88 2.82
C GLN A 147 6.55 12.89 1.98
N PRO A 148 5.22 12.93 2.02
CA PRO A 148 4.39 12.12 1.14
C PRO A 148 4.40 12.64 -0.31
N LEU A 149 3.96 11.80 -1.26
CA LEU A 149 3.90 12.13 -2.69
C LEU A 149 2.85 13.20 -3.02
N ASN A 150 1.76 13.26 -2.25
CA ASN A 150 0.60 14.11 -2.53
C ASN A 150 0.17 14.98 -1.34
N PRO A 151 1.06 15.83 -0.77
CA PRO A 151 0.81 16.52 0.51
C PRO A 151 -0.34 17.54 0.47
N ASN A 152 -0.96 17.80 -0.68
CA ASN A 152 -2.03 18.78 -0.85
C ASN A 152 -3.29 18.20 -1.53
N ASP A 153 -3.39 16.89 -1.71
CA ASP A 153 -4.42 16.28 -2.55
C ASP A 153 -5.48 15.49 -1.74
N ASN A 154 -5.26 15.25 -0.46
CA ASN A 154 -6.17 14.50 0.41
C ASN A 154 -6.63 13.17 -0.20
N GLY A 155 -5.71 12.35 -0.65
CA GLY A 155 -5.99 11.06 -1.28
C GLY A 155 -4.99 9.98 -0.91
N GLY A 156 -5.36 8.73 -1.10
CA GLY A 156 -4.51 7.60 -0.75
C GLY A 156 -4.97 6.27 -1.35
N HIS A 157 -4.46 5.18 -0.79
CA HIS A 157 -4.67 3.81 -1.27
C HIS A 157 -4.16 3.63 -2.70
N ALA A 158 -2.87 3.93 -2.90
CA ALA A 158 -2.29 4.05 -4.22
C ALA A 158 -1.77 2.74 -4.78
N MET A 159 -1.85 2.61 -6.10
CA MET A 159 -1.25 1.53 -6.87
C MET A 159 -0.56 2.12 -8.10
N ILE A 160 0.65 1.65 -8.43
CA ILE A 160 1.38 1.99 -9.64
C ILE A 160 1.19 0.88 -10.68
N PHE A 161 0.89 1.26 -11.92
CA PHE A 161 0.74 0.33 -13.03
C PHE A 161 1.19 0.97 -14.34
N ARG A 162 1.41 0.15 -15.37
CA ARG A 162 1.57 0.62 -16.75
C ARG A 162 0.26 0.45 -17.48
N ASP A 163 -0.17 1.52 -18.16
CA ASP A 163 -1.34 1.45 -19.03
C ASP A 163 -1.01 0.73 -20.36
N PHE A 164 -2.00 0.59 -21.23
CA PHE A 164 -1.86 -0.11 -22.52
C PHE A 164 -0.90 0.58 -23.49
N ASP A 165 -0.62 1.87 -23.30
CA ASP A 165 0.35 2.65 -24.07
C ASP A 165 1.76 2.58 -23.44
N GLY A 166 1.92 1.82 -22.34
CA GLY A 166 3.18 1.67 -21.60
C GLY A 166 3.51 2.84 -20.68
N VAL A 167 2.59 3.82 -20.52
CA VAL A 167 2.79 4.96 -19.65
C VAL A 167 2.64 4.54 -18.18
N LEU A 168 3.58 4.95 -17.35
CA LEU A 168 3.51 4.67 -15.90
C LEU A 168 2.45 5.55 -15.25
N ARG A 169 1.49 4.92 -14.57
CA ARG A 169 0.34 5.55 -13.92
C ARG A 169 0.33 5.24 -12.45
N ILE A 170 -0.26 6.13 -11.68
CA ILE A 170 -0.69 5.92 -10.30
C ILE A 170 -2.20 6.09 -10.21
N SER A 171 -2.87 5.10 -9.64
CA SER A 171 -4.29 5.19 -9.27
C SER A 171 -4.42 5.28 -7.76
N TYR A 172 -5.33 6.09 -7.28
CA TYR A 172 -5.66 6.24 -5.86
C TYR A 172 -7.06 6.86 -5.73
N HIS A 173 -7.60 6.96 -4.54
CA HIS A 173 -8.83 7.71 -4.34
C HIS A 173 -8.54 9.13 -3.85
N SER A 174 -9.31 10.10 -4.32
CA SER A 174 -9.28 11.51 -3.87
C SER A 174 -10.64 12.16 -4.17
N PRO A 175 -11.15 13.07 -3.28
CA PRO A 175 -10.65 13.33 -1.94
C PRO A 175 -10.97 12.19 -0.97
N ASN A 176 -10.24 12.09 0.14
CA ASN A 176 -10.57 11.21 1.27
C ASN A 176 -11.43 12.01 2.26
N THR A 177 -12.74 12.01 2.06
CA THR A 177 -13.69 12.78 2.88
C THR A 177 -14.67 11.87 3.61
N PRO A 178 -15.04 12.18 4.87
CA PRO A 178 -16.07 11.46 5.56
C PRO A 178 -17.39 11.44 4.77
N GLY A 179 -18.01 10.26 4.64
CA GLY A 179 -19.29 10.12 3.95
C GLY A 179 -19.21 9.61 2.51
N GLY A 180 -18.03 9.18 2.03
CA GLY A 180 -17.90 8.36 0.82
C GLY A 180 -18.01 9.17 -0.47
N SER A 181 -17.34 10.29 -0.55
CA SER A 181 -17.20 11.05 -1.81
C SER A 181 -15.92 10.74 -2.56
N GLU A 182 -15.22 9.69 -2.14
CA GLU A 182 -14.00 9.22 -2.78
C GLU A 182 -14.25 8.86 -4.25
N ARG A 183 -13.34 9.28 -5.11
CA ARG A 183 -13.38 8.99 -6.55
C ARG A 183 -12.04 8.41 -6.98
N LEU A 184 -12.10 7.50 -7.92
CA LEU A 184 -10.91 7.04 -8.59
C LEU A 184 -10.22 8.22 -9.28
N THR A 185 -8.96 8.39 -8.98
CA THR A 185 -8.08 9.40 -9.58
C THR A 185 -6.89 8.67 -10.19
N ILE A 186 -6.56 9.00 -11.45
CA ILE A 186 -5.44 8.41 -12.16
C ILE A 186 -4.59 9.54 -12.74
N HIS A 187 -3.31 9.53 -12.40
CA HIS A 187 -2.31 10.46 -12.92
C HIS A 187 -1.14 9.70 -13.57
N ARG A 188 -0.37 10.41 -14.36
CA ARG A 188 0.98 9.97 -14.71
C ARG A 188 1.86 10.06 -13.46
N ILE A 189 2.68 9.03 -13.22
CA ILE A 189 3.75 9.08 -12.23
C ILE A 189 5.09 8.99 -12.94
N VAL A 190 6.05 9.78 -12.50
CA VAL A 190 7.41 9.78 -13.02
C VAL A 190 8.31 9.08 -12.01
N ASP A 191 9.06 8.11 -12.47
CA ASP A 191 10.13 7.46 -11.73
C ASP A 191 11.46 7.93 -12.33
N ASN A 192 12.10 8.86 -11.63
CA ASN A 192 13.41 9.38 -12.00
C ASN A 192 14.45 8.78 -11.06
N ASP A 193 15.00 7.62 -11.45
CA ASP A 193 16.02 6.90 -10.70
C ASP A 193 15.59 6.62 -9.24
N GLY A 194 14.37 6.09 -9.05
CA GLY A 194 13.78 5.80 -7.75
C GLY A 194 13.11 7.00 -7.04
N GLN A 195 13.26 8.22 -7.57
CA GLN A 195 12.52 9.38 -7.08
C GLN A 195 11.16 9.47 -7.79
N LEU A 196 10.10 9.19 -7.04
CA LEU A 196 8.73 9.23 -7.55
C LEU A 196 8.15 10.65 -7.48
N SER A 197 7.42 11.05 -8.51
CA SER A 197 6.62 12.28 -8.51
C SER A 197 5.35 12.13 -9.32
N ILE A 198 4.23 12.66 -8.81
CA ILE A 198 2.94 12.65 -9.48
C ILE A 198 2.82 13.89 -10.38
N ASP A 199 2.50 13.66 -11.65
CA ASP A 199 2.14 14.74 -12.57
C ASP A 199 0.65 15.06 -12.45
N PHE A 200 0.29 15.98 -11.56
CA PHE A 200 -1.09 16.39 -11.29
C PHE A 200 -1.77 17.09 -12.47
N THR A 201 -1.03 17.45 -13.53
CA THR A 201 -1.62 18.04 -14.75
C THR A 201 -2.13 16.99 -15.73
N SER A 202 -1.80 15.73 -15.50
CA SER A 202 -2.07 14.60 -16.39
C SER A 202 -3.29 13.75 -16.00
N ALA A 203 -4.23 14.30 -15.23
CA ALA A 203 -5.42 13.56 -14.83
C ALA A 203 -6.17 12.97 -16.04
N LEU A 204 -6.46 11.68 -16.00
CA LEU A 204 -7.37 11.07 -16.95
C LEU A 204 -8.79 11.48 -16.54
N SER A 205 -9.50 12.18 -17.44
CA SER A 205 -10.92 12.45 -17.26
C SER A 205 -11.71 11.14 -17.35
N ASN A 206 -12.57 10.89 -16.37
CA ASN A 206 -13.57 9.83 -16.43
C ASN A 206 -14.59 10.10 -17.55
#